data_a1ef724d922b5d9e2bb548950dcb4efb
#
_entry.id   a1ef724d922b5d9e2bb548950dcb4efb
#
_cell.length_a   1.000
_cell.length_b   1.000
_cell.length_c   1.000
_cell.angle_alpha   90.00
_cell.angle_beta   90.00
_cell.angle_gamma   90.00
#
_symmetry.space_group_name_H-M   'P 1'
#
loop_
_entity.id
_entity.type
_entity.pdbx_description
1 polymer ?
#
loop_
_entity_poly.entity_id
_entity_poly.type
_entity_poly.pdbx_seq_one_letter_code
_entity_poly.pdbx_strand_id
1 'polypeptide(L)'
;MKKQFRNAAVVIAAVLMLVGAFAPASPAQQAAPQVKPEDAKKLLQEIAGDYAFDFQGQPMTINFFEKDGKIYGGPVGETPEELLTVEGSPLKFTVTPVSSGQTYELEFGRNDKKEIDRCLIKVSGMEILGTKISK
;
A
#
# COMPACT_ATOMS: atom_id res chain seq x y z
N MET A 1 36.85 -54.23 33.36
CA MET A 1 35.45 -54.27 33.79
C MET A 1 34.91 -52.96 34.23
N LYS A 2 35.22 -51.85 33.75
CA LYS A 2 34.78 -50.60 34.35
C LYS A 2 35.20 -49.44 33.50
N LYS A 3 34.81 -49.40 32.24
CA LYS A 3 35.31 -48.35 31.40
C LYS A 3 34.44 -48.22 30.18
N GLN A 4 33.23 -47.84 30.36
CA GLN A 4 32.41 -47.76 29.19
C GLN A 4 31.41 -46.56 29.26
N PHE A 5 31.71 -45.53 30.02
CA PHE A 5 30.74 -44.46 30.12
C PHE A 5 31.34 -43.07 29.87
N ARG A 6 32.23 -42.99 28.88
CA ARG A 6 32.88 -41.68 28.68
C ARG A 6 32.73 -41.06 27.31
N ASN A 7 31.98 -41.69 26.46
CA ASN A 7 31.87 -41.20 25.07
C ASN A 7 30.49 -40.69 24.68
N ALA A 8 29.55 -40.66 25.60
CA ALA A 8 28.22 -40.17 25.29
C ALA A 8 28.04 -38.68 25.43
N ALA A 9 28.97 -37.97 26.07
CA ALA A 9 28.84 -36.56 26.35
C ALA A 9 29.36 -35.64 25.22
N VAL A 10 30.12 -36.19 24.29
CA VAL A 10 30.77 -35.38 23.25
C VAL A 10 29.90 -35.19 22.00
N VAL A 11 28.95 -36.07 21.79
CA VAL A 11 28.12 -36.02 20.59
C VAL A 11 27.01 -34.99 20.68
N ILE A 12 26.61 -34.63 21.88
CA ILE A 12 25.48 -33.66 22.08
C ILE A 12 25.88 -32.25 21.83
N ALA A 13 27.14 -31.89 22.02
CA ALA A 13 27.61 -30.53 21.81
C ALA A 13 27.71 -30.13 20.34
N ALA A 14 27.85 -31.08 19.44
CA ALA A 14 27.97 -30.79 18.00
C ALA A 14 26.61 -30.50 17.33
N VAL A 15 25.55 -31.02 17.89
CA VAL A 15 24.20 -30.86 17.32
C VAL A 15 23.60 -29.47 17.67
N LEU A 16 24.01 -28.94 18.81
CA LEU A 16 23.51 -27.62 19.25
C LEU A 16 24.11 -26.46 18.48
N MET A 17 25.24 -26.61 17.83
CA MET A 17 25.82 -25.54 17.01
C MET A 17 25.19 -25.42 15.62
N LEU A 18 24.54 -26.44 15.15
CA LEU A 18 23.86 -26.39 13.84
C LEU A 18 22.51 -25.69 13.88
N VAL A 19 21.89 -25.63 15.02
CA VAL A 19 20.59 -24.95 15.16
C VAL A 19 20.73 -23.43 15.23
N GLY A 20 21.88 -22.95 15.68
CA GLY A 20 22.14 -21.50 15.72
C GLY A 20 22.42 -20.86 14.36
N ALA A 21 22.72 -21.63 13.35
CA ALA A 21 23.00 -21.13 12.01
C ALA A 21 21.74 -20.88 11.18
N PHE A 22 20.61 -21.36 11.61
CA PHE A 22 19.33 -21.13 10.94
C PHE A 22 18.55 -19.91 11.43
N ALA A 23 19.02 -19.28 12.46
CA ALA A 23 18.41 -18.05 12.94
C ALA A 23 18.46 -16.86 11.95
N PRO A 24 19.38 -16.77 11.00
CA PRO A 24 19.40 -15.68 10.03
C PRO A 24 18.48 -15.87 8.85
N ALA A 25 17.59 -16.80 8.86
CA ALA A 25 16.57 -16.85 7.84
C ALA A 25 15.53 -15.74 8.09
N SER A 26 15.99 -14.51 8.04
CA SER A 26 15.13 -13.34 8.00
C SER A 26 15.24 -12.61 6.67
N PRO A 27 15.28 -13.29 5.51
CA PRO A 27 15.11 -12.60 4.25
C PRO A 27 13.69 -12.02 4.13
N ALA A 28 12.76 -12.51 4.92
CA ALA A 28 11.40 -12.00 4.98
C ALA A 28 11.32 -10.54 5.51
N GLN A 29 12.30 -10.08 6.25
CA GLN A 29 12.37 -8.70 6.72
C GLN A 29 12.90 -7.71 5.68
N GLN A 30 13.40 -8.19 4.57
CA GLN A 30 13.93 -7.35 3.47
C GLN A 30 12.94 -7.18 2.33
N ALA A 31 11.77 -7.79 2.40
CA ALA A 31 10.84 -7.86 1.28
C ALA A 31 9.95 -6.63 1.10
N ALA A 32 9.96 -5.65 1.98
CA ALA A 32 9.29 -4.38 1.79
C ALA A 32 10.30 -3.32 1.35
N PRO A 33 10.32 -2.89 0.07
CA PRO A 33 11.05 -1.69 -0.29
C PRO A 33 10.45 -0.54 0.50
N GLN A 34 11.18 -0.06 1.47
CA GLN A 34 10.82 1.15 2.19
C GLN A 34 10.94 2.30 1.20
N VAL A 35 9.81 2.78 0.72
CA VAL A 35 9.74 4.02 -0.05
C VAL A 35 10.27 5.12 0.85
N LYS A 36 11.30 5.84 0.40
CA LYS A 36 11.82 6.96 1.16
C LYS A 36 10.70 7.97 1.39
N PRO A 37 10.62 8.61 2.56
CA PRO A 37 9.56 9.58 2.86
C PRO A 37 9.43 10.70 1.82
N GLU A 38 10.52 11.10 1.20
CA GLU A 38 10.55 12.10 0.13
C GLU A 38 9.88 11.60 -1.14
N ASP A 39 10.12 10.34 -1.52
CA ASP A 39 9.51 9.72 -2.69
C ASP A 39 8.01 9.50 -2.47
N ALA A 40 7.62 9.14 -1.26
CA ALA A 40 6.23 9.01 -0.89
C ALA A 40 5.49 10.36 -0.99
N LYS A 41 6.07 11.42 -0.48
CA LYS A 41 5.48 12.77 -0.57
C LYS A 41 5.36 13.23 -2.02
N LYS A 42 6.39 13.01 -2.82
CA LYS A 42 6.36 13.33 -4.24
C LYS A 42 5.25 12.57 -4.97
N LEU A 43 5.08 11.29 -4.67
CA LEU A 43 4.03 10.48 -5.24
C LEU A 43 2.64 11.02 -4.88
N LEU A 44 2.41 11.41 -3.63
CA LEU A 44 1.14 12.00 -3.22
C LEU A 44 0.86 13.33 -3.94
N GLN A 45 1.90 14.12 -4.20
CA GLN A 45 1.77 15.35 -4.98
C GLN A 45 1.47 15.07 -6.47
N GLU A 46 2.00 13.98 -7.03
CA GLU A 46 1.67 13.53 -8.38
C GLU A 46 0.21 13.05 -8.48
N ILE A 47 -0.30 12.41 -7.42
CA ILE A 47 -1.69 11.97 -7.33
C ILE A 47 -2.63 13.18 -7.22
N ALA A 48 -2.26 14.21 -6.47
CA ALA A 48 -3.10 15.37 -6.20
C ALA A 48 -3.63 16.03 -7.48
N GLY A 49 -4.87 16.47 -7.44
CA GLY A 49 -5.58 17.11 -8.55
C GLY A 49 -7.04 16.71 -8.64
N ASP A 50 -7.72 17.21 -9.65
CA ASP A 50 -9.11 16.91 -9.91
C ASP A 50 -9.24 15.78 -10.94
N TYR A 51 -10.15 14.86 -10.67
CA TYR A 51 -10.44 13.72 -11.54
C TYR A 51 -11.94 13.73 -11.86
N ALA A 52 -12.25 13.63 -13.14
CA ALA A 52 -13.60 13.47 -13.62
C ALA A 52 -13.98 12.00 -13.73
N PHE A 53 -15.07 11.64 -13.10
CA PHE A 53 -15.67 10.32 -13.12
C PHE A 53 -17.05 10.38 -13.74
N ASP A 54 -17.48 9.31 -14.37
CA ASP A 54 -18.85 9.10 -14.77
C ASP A 54 -19.46 8.00 -13.90
N PHE A 55 -20.33 8.39 -12.99
CA PHE A 55 -21.03 7.48 -12.12
C PHE A 55 -22.45 7.22 -12.63
N GLN A 56 -22.64 6.16 -13.40
CA GLN A 56 -23.94 5.77 -13.96
C GLN A 56 -24.59 6.87 -14.82
N GLY A 57 -23.79 7.55 -15.64
CA GLY A 57 -24.27 8.66 -16.48
C GLY A 57 -24.32 10.02 -15.77
N GLN A 58 -23.86 10.08 -14.52
CA GLN A 58 -23.75 11.34 -13.79
C GLN A 58 -22.27 11.74 -13.66
N PRO A 59 -21.87 12.86 -14.24
CA PRO A 59 -20.52 13.35 -14.10
C PRO A 59 -20.26 13.80 -12.67
N MET A 60 -19.16 13.29 -12.09
CA MET A 60 -18.70 13.66 -10.76
C MET A 60 -17.24 14.03 -10.81
N THR A 61 -16.88 15.11 -10.13
CA THR A 61 -15.47 15.47 -9.94
C THR A 61 -15.05 15.17 -8.52
N ILE A 62 -13.97 14.44 -8.39
CA ILE A 62 -13.33 14.14 -7.10
C ILE A 62 -12.01 14.89 -7.05
N ASN A 63 -11.81 15.65 -5.99
CA ASN A 63 -10.55 16.33 -5.72
C ASN A 63 -9.70 15.50 -4.77
N PHE A 64 -8.44 15.28 -5.13
CA PHE A 64 -7.44 14.66 -4.27
C PHE A 64 -6.34 15.67 -3.94
N PHE A 65 -5.93 15.72 -2.68
CA PHE A 65 -4.86 16.61 -2.24
C PHE A 65 -4.01 15.99 -1.12
N GLU A 66 -2.74 16.38 -1.08
CA GLU A 66 -1.82 15.98 -0.01
C GLU A 66 -1.87 16.99 1.13
N LYS A 67 -1.91 16.49 2.35
CA LYS A 67 -1.79 17.27 3.57
C LYS A 67 -1.09 16.46 4.64
N ASP A 68 -0.02 17.03 5.19
CA ASP A 68 0.75 16.42 6.29
C ASP A 68 1.26 15.00 5.98
N GLY A 69 1.65 14.74 4.74
CA GLY A 69 2.13 13.44 4.29
C GLY A 69 1.05 12.38 4.06
N LYS A 70 -0.21 12.80 4.04
CA LYS A 70 -1.38 11.97 3.79
C LYS A 70 -2.14 12.48 2.57
N ILE A 71 -2.85 11.58 1.90
CA ILE A 71 -3.74 11.92 0.79
C ILE A 71 -5.19 11.94 1.25
N TYR A 72 -5.90 12.98 0.87
CA TYR A 72 -7.33 13.14 1.11
C TYR A 72 -8.05 13.24 -0.22
N GLY A 73 -9.27 12.77 -0.26
CA GLY A 73 -10.10 12.88 -1.44
C GLY A 73 -11.59 12.88 -1.13
N GLY A 74 -12.35 13.47 -2.01
CA GLY A 74 -13.79 13.49 -1.92
C GLY A 74 -14.41 14.25 -3.08
N PRO A 75 -15.72 14.05 -3.31
CA PRO A 75 -16.47 14.84 -4.29
C PRO A 75 -16.36 16.33 -4.00
N VAL A 76 -16.26 17.11 -5.06
CA VAL A 76 -16.19 18.57 -4.91
C VAL A 76 -17.47 19.09 -4.22
N GLY A 77 -17.28 19.81 -3.12
CA GLY A 77 -18.37 20.33 -2.29
C GLY A 77 -18.72 19.45 -1.08
N GLU A 78 -18.11 18.28 -0.95
CA GLU A 78 -18.25 17.43 0.22
C GLU A 78 -17.01 17.47 1.10
N THR A 79 -17.13 16.91 2.32
CA THR A 79 -15.98 16.82 3.23
C THR A 79 -15.02 15.75 2.73
N PRO A 80 -13.75 16.09 2.47
CA PRO A 80 -12.78 15.10 2.02
C PRO A 80 -12.42 14.14 3.14
N GLU A 81 -12.18 12.88 2.77
CA GLU A 81 -11.81 11.80 3.66
C GLU A 81 -10.35 11.39 3.44
N GLU A 82 -9.69 10.92 4.48
CA GLU A 82 -8.33 10.38 4.38
C GLU A 82 -8.34 9.05 3.63
N LEU A 83 -7.46 8.93 2.62
CA LEU A 83 -7.24 7.69 1.92
C LEU A 83 -6.13 6.90 2.63
N LEU A 84 -6.42 5.66 2.97
CA LEU A 84 -5.48 4.76 3.61
C LEU A 84 -4.66 4.02 2.56
N THR A 85 -3.36 3.97 2.75
CA THR A 85 -2.45 3.25 1.87
C THR A 85 -2.64 1.74 1.97
N VAL A 86 -2.52 1.04 0.86
CA VAL A 86 -2.47 -0.42 0.82
C VAL A 86 -1.02 -0.87 0.86
N GLU A 87 -0.68 -1.72 1.80
CA GLU A 87 0.68 -2.24 1.96
C GLU A 87 1.18 -2.92 0.68
N GLY A 88 2.40 -2.60 0.28
CA GLY A 88 3.01 -3.15 -0.94
C GLY A 88 2.49 -2.57 -2.26
N SER A 89 1.55 -1.64 -2.22
CA SER A 89 0.94 -1.06 -3.42
C SER A 89 0.86 0.47 -3.31
N PRO A 90 1.89 1.20 -3.71
CA PRO A 90 1.99 2.65 -3.48
C PRO A 90 0.95 3.49 -4.23
N LEU A 91 0.31 2.93 -5.26
CA LEU A 91 -0.73 3.59 -6.04
C LEU A 91 -2.15 3.12 -5.69
N LYS A 92 -2.29 2.25 -4.68
CA LYS A 92 -3.57 1.75 -4.20
C LYS A 92 -3.90 2.32 -2.83
N PHE A 93 -5.14 2.71 -2.69
CA PHE A 93 -5.68 3.28 -1.46
C PHE A 93 -7.07 2.71 -1.18
N THR A 94 -7.47 2.80 0.07
CA THR A 94 -8.83 2.50 0.49
C THR A 94 -9.40 3.69 1.25
N VAL A 95 -10.70 3.90 1.14
CA VAL A 95 -11.43 4.88 1.92
C VAL A 95 -12.80 4.32 2.29
N THR A 96 -13.22 4.59 3.51
CA THR A 96 -14.56 4.23 3.98
C THR A 96 -15.25 5.50 4.48
N PRO A 97 -15.92 6.25 3.60
CA PRO A 97 -16.61 7.47 3.98
C PRO A 97 -17.65 7.20 5.07
N VAL A 98 -17.67 8.07 6.07
CA VAL A 98 -18.61 7.98 7.19
C VAL A 98 -20.05 8.04 6.70
N SER A 99 -20.30 8.81 5.63
CA SER A 99 -21.62 8.99 5.04
C SER A 99 -22.22 7.74 4.42
N SER A 100 -21.39 6.89 3.81
CA SER A 100 -21.84 5.67 3.13
C SER A 100 -21.56 4.39 3.89
N GLY A 101 -20.51 4.36 4.72
CA GLY A 101 -20.03 3.16 5.40
C GLY A 101 -19.51 2.07 4.47
N GLN A 102 -19.44 2.33 3.16
CA GLN A 102 -18.91 1.41 2.17
C GLN A 102 -17.42 1.66 1.94
N THR A 103 -16.65 0.60 1.79
CA THR A 103 -15.23 0.71 1.45
C THR A 103 -15.06 0.84 -0.04
N TYR A 104 -14.35 1.87 -0.45
CA TYR A 104 -13.92 2.12 -1.81
C TYR A 104 -12.43 1.77 -1.95
N GLU A 105 -12.09 1.06 -2.99
CA GLU A 105 -10.70 0.84 -3.38
C GLU A 105 -10.36 1.76 -4.54
N LEU A 106 -9.25 2.48 -4.42
CA LEU A 106 -8.77 3.40 -5.44
C LEU A 106 -7.42 2.91 -5.96
N GLU A 107 -7.29 2.89 -7.27
CA GLU A 107 -6.03 2.55 -7.94
C GLU A 107 -5.67 3.65 -8.94
N PHE A 108 -4.58 4.36 -8.67
CA PHE A 108 -4.07 5.38 -9.58
C PHE A 108 -3.20 4.77 -10.66
N GLY A 109 -3.41 5.20 -11.89
CA GLY A 109 -2.69 4.69 -13.06
C GLY A 109 -1.84 5.75 -13.71
N ARG A 110 -0.74 5.29 -14.33
CA ARG A 110 0.18 6.13 -15.11
C ARG A 110 -0.07 5.95 -16.60
N ASN A 111 0.13 7.04 -17.34
CA ASN A 111 0.14 7.01 -18.82
C ASN A 111 1.51 6.59 -19.37
N ASP A 112 1.64 6.62 -20.68
CA ASP A 112 2.89 6.27 -21.39
C ASP A 112 4.05 7.21 -21.03
N LYS A 113 3.75 8.43 -20.59
CA LYS A 113 4.73 9.41 -20.09
C LYS A 113 5.07 9.22 -18.60
N LYS A 114 4.57 8.16 -17.98
CA LYS A 114 4.70 7.86 -16.54
C LYS A 114 4.06 8.89 -15.60
N GLU A 115 3.19 9.75 -16.12
CA GLU A 115 2.40 10.70 -15.33
C GLU A 115 1.12 10.03 -14.84
N ILE A 116 0.70 10.36 -13.61
CA ILE A 116 -0.58 9.88 -13.09
C ILE A 116 -1.71 10.68 -13.74
N ASP A 117 -2.55 10.00 -14.51
CA ASP A 117 -3.62 10.61 -15.29
C ASP A 117 -5.00 9.98 -15.09
N ARG A 118 -5.08 8.89 -14.32
CA ARG A 118 -6.33 8.17 -14.10
C ARG A 118 -6.42 7.59 -12.69
N CYS A 119 -7.64 7.37 -12.26
CA CYS A 119 -7.97 6.69 -11.02
C CYS A 119 -9.13 5.71 -11.27
N LEU A 120 -8.92 4.45 -10.93
CA LEU A 120 -9.96 3.44 -10.96
C LEU A 120 -10.53 3.29 -9.55
N ILE A 121 -11.83 3.49 -9.41
CA ILE A 121 -12.55 3.27 -8.15
C ILE A 121 -13.31 1.96 -8.25
N LYS A 122 -13.13 1.10 -7.25
CA LYS A 122 -13.88 -0.14 -7.10
C LYS A 122 -14.75 -0.06 -5.85
N VAL A 123 -16.02 -0.32 -6.02
CA VAL A 123 -17.00 -0.33 -4.93
C VAL A 123 -18.13 -1.30 -5.23
N SER A 124 -18.42 -2.19 -4.29
CA SER A 124 -19.54 -3.15 -4.42
C SER A 124 -19.54 -3.93 -5.74
N GLY A 125 -18.35 -4.29 -6.26
CA GLY A 125 -18.22 -5.02 -7.52
C GLY A 125 -18.31 -4.16 -8.79
N MET A 126 -18.49 -2.84 -8.64
CA MET A 126 -18.45 -1.89 -9.75
C MET A 126 -17.05 -1.28 -9.88
N GLU A 127 -16.66 -1.04 -11.12
CA GLU A 127 -15.41 -0.34 -11.45
C GLU A 127 -15.73 0.95 -12.19
N ILE A 128 -15.20 2.06 -11.72
CA ILE A 128 -15.46 3.38 -12.28
C ILE A 128 -14.11 4.04 -12.56
N LEU A 129 -13.86 4.32 -13.83
CA LEU A 129 -12.62 4.96 -14.26
C LEU A 129 -12.79 6.46 -14.30
N GLY A 130 -11.92 7.17 -13.62
CA GLY A 130 -11.81 8.63 -13.67
C GLY A 130 -10.54 9.07 -14.38
N THR A 131 -10.61 10.20 -15.02
CA THR A 131 -9.49 10.82 -15.72
C THR A 131 -9.09 12.13 -15.04
N LYS A 132 -7.80 12.35 -14.87
CA LYS A 132 -7.27 13.58 -14.27
C LYS A 132 -7.52 14.75 -15.22
N ILE A 133 -8.15 15.80 -14.70
CA ILE A 133 -8.52 17.00 -15.49
C ILE A 133 -7.76 18.24 -15.06
N SER A 134 -7.20 18.26 -13.84
CA SER A 134 -6.34 19.35 -13.38
C SER A 134 -5.25 18.85 -12.42
N LYS A 135 -4.20 19.66 -12.27
CA LYS A 135 -3.13 19.47 -11.30
C LYS A 135 -3.41 20.27 -10.04
#